data_8976c7e656816e5c5153715859a6df16
#
_entry.id   8976c7e656816e5c5153715859a6df16
#
_cell.length_a   1.000
_cell.length_b   1.000
_cell.length_c   1.000
_cell.angle_alpha   90.00
_cell.angle_beta   90.00
_cell.angle_gamma   90.00
#
_symmetry.space_group_name_H-M   'P 1'
#
loop_
_entity.id
_entity.type
_entity.pdbx_description
1 polymer ?
#
loop_
_entity_poly.entity_id
_entity_poly.type
_entity_poly.pdbx_seq_one_letter_code
_entity_poly.pdbx_strand_id
1 'polypeptide(L)'
;MRRSLIALAPAAALLLAACGSSTSTTTSSSAAASTTTATSQSASPSANPCSPDQLQTLAAGKFTVATGSPAFPPWVVDDKPENGKGYESAVTYAVAKKLGYADADVTWIRTTFDSAVAPGPKKFDVNIQQFSITDARKKAVDFSSGYYDLTQAVVSYKGSPIEKATTVAALKGAKLGAAVGTTSLTAITDVIGAKPSVFNDNAAAVTALKNKQIDGLVVDLPTAFYLVGAELDNGLIVGQLPNTADQKEQLGFLLAKGSPLTTCVTQAVDALRADGTLAKLQETWLANQGAPVLS
;
A
#
# COMPACT_ATOMS: atom_id res chain seq x y z
N MET A 1 -33.70 4.17 43.12
CA MET A 1 -33.56 4.01 44.58
C MET A 1 -32.13 3.61 44.91
N ARG A 2 -31.51 4.36 45.85
CA ARG A 2 -30.22 4.18 46.58
C ARG A 2 -28.98 4.24 45.68
N ARG A 3 -28.19 5.31 45.55
CA ARG A 3 -27.40 6.16 46.50
C ARG A 3 -26.58 5.35 47.50
N SER A 4 -25.25 5.38 47.30
CA SER A 4 -24.32 5.60 48.42
C SER A 4 -22.97 6.08 47.89
N LEU A 5 -22.64 7.28 48.29
CA LEU A 5 -21.35 7.96 48.34
C LEU A 5 -20.59 7.51 49.60
N ILE A 6 -19.26 7.65 49.62
CA ILE A 6 -18.35 7.97 50.74
C ILE A 6 -16.95 7.88 50.10
N ALA A 7 -16.13 8.87 49.89
CA ALA A 7 -15.58 10.05 50.53
C ALA A 7 -14.35 9.80 51.45
N LEU A 8 -13.34 10.71 51.18
CA LEU A 8 -12.22 11.22 52.02
C LEU A 8 -10.92 10.39 52.12
N ALA A 9 -9.80 10.79 51.54
CA ALA A 9 -8.70 11.77 51.80
C ALA A 9 -8.16 11.85 53.26
N PRO A 10 -6.97 12.51 53.48
CA PRO A 10 -5.60 12.44 52.97
C PRO A 10 -4.56 12.31 54.11
N ALA A 11 -3.26 12.19 53.84
CA ALA A 11 -2.23 12.67 54.79
C ALA A 11 -0.90 12.92 54.09
N ALA A 12 -0.43 14.13 54.24
CA ALA A 12 0.89 14.65 53.88
C ALA A 12 1.88 14.39 55.01
N ALA A 13 3.16 14.26 54.71
CA ALA A 13 4.25 14.57 55.62
C ALA A 13 5.49 15.02 54.85
N LEU A 14 5.88 16.26 55.06
CA LEU A 14 7.15 16.92 54.77
C LEU A 14 8.22 16.51 55.78
N LEU A 15 9.50 16.59 55.39
CA LEU A 15 10.69 17.01 56.19
C LEU A 15 11.88 17.03 55.21
N LEU A 16 12.40 18.15 54.79
CA LEU A 16 13.35 19.17 55.21
C LEU A 16 14.78 18.70 55.56
N ALA A 17 15.69 19.22 54.73
CA ALA A 17 16.96 19.92 55.00
C ALA A 17 18.16 19.11 55.49
N ALA A 18 19.30 19.31 54.80
CA ALA A 18 20.37 20.15 55.36
C ALA A 18 21.53 20.36 54.35
N CYS A 19 21.90 21.59 54.19
CA CYS A 19 23.17 22.11 53.63
C CYS A 19 24.34 21.78 54.52
N GLY A 20 25.52 21.58 53.96
CA GLY A 20 26.80 21.55 54.67
C GLY A 20 27.93 21.88 53.70
N SER A 21 28.27 23.15 53.63
CA SER A 21 29.54 23.65 53.06
C SER A 21 30.65 23.47 54.09
N SER A 22 31.83 23.01 53.72
CA SER A 22 33.08 23.31 54.42
C SER A 22 34.30 23.16 53.50
N THR A 23 35.00 24.18 53.47
CA THR A 23 36.23 24.71 52.92
C THR A 23 37.49 23.82 53.04
N SER A 24 38.26 23.83 51.98
CA SER A 24 39.73 23.82 51.80
C SER A 24 40.65 23.20 52.87
N THR A 25 41.53 22.28 52.43
CA THR A 25 42.97 22.41 52.73
C THR A 25 43.79 21.65 51.68
N THR A 26 44.74 22.34 51.12
CA THR A 26 45.81 21.90 50.23
C THR A 26 46.80 21.01 51.00
N THR A 27 47.16 19.86 50.43
CA THR A 27 48.47 19.27 50.69
C THR A 27 48.88 18.43 49.44
N SER A 28 50.01 18.83 48.86
CA SER A 28 50.71 18.13 47.78
C SER A 28 51.30 16.83 48.31
N SER A 29 51.18 15.74 47.51
CA SER A 29 52.19 14.71 47.43
C SER A 29 51.96 13.75 46.26
N SER A 30 52.94 13.72 45.39
CA SER A 30 53.50 12.62 44.58
C SER A 30 52.61 11.56 43.92
N ALA A 31 52.67 11.63 42.64
CA ALA A 31 52.72 10.59 41.60
C ALA A 31 52.53 9.12 42.00
N ALA A 32 51.44 8.54 41.48
CA ALA A 32 51.42 7.18 40.99
C ALA A 32 50.57 7.16 39.72
N ALA A 33 51.18 6.91 38.59
CA ALA A 33 50.52 6.76 37.29
C ALA A 33 49.68 5.46 37.33
N SER A 34 48.39 5.61 37.55
CA SER A 34 47.42 4.53 37.27
C SER A 34 47.02 4.64 35.82
N THR A 35 47.54 3.77 34.99
CA THR A 35 47.08 3.52 33.62
C THR A 35 45.65 2.97 33.69
N THR A 36 44.68 3.85 33.61
CA THR A 36 43.28 3.48 33.37
C THR A 36 43.21 3.01 31.93
N THR A 37 43.18 1.70 31.73
CA THR A 37 42.80 1.08 30.46
C THR A 37 41.34 1.48 30.20
N ALA A 38 41.13 2.46 29.32
CA ALA A 38 39.82 2.78 28.80
C ALA A 38 39.36 1.56 28.01
N THR A 39 38.50 0.74 28.62
CA THR A 39 37.76 -0.30 27.92
C THR A 39 36.84 0.44 26.92
N SER A 40 37.29 0.48 25.68
CA SER A 40 36.44 0.93 24.57
C SER A 40 35.28 -0.05 24.50
N GLN A 41 34.14 0.32 25.09
CA GLN A 41 32.89 -0.37 24.83
C GLN A 41 32.57 -0.15 23.34
N SER A 42 32.90 -1.18 22.56
CA SER A 42 32.40 -1.31 21.19
C SER A 42 30.86 -1.30 21.30
N ALA A 43 30.23 -0.20 20.90
CA ALA A 43 28.79 -0.15 20.77
C ALA A 43 28.39 -1.25 19.80
N SER A 44 27.73 -2.29 20.27
CA SER A 44 27.07 -3.26 19.38
C SER A 44 26.22 -2.50 18.39
N PRO A 45 26.33 -2.80 17.08
CA PRO A 45 25.47 -2.16 16.10
C PRO A 45 24.03 -2.34 16.56
N SER A 46 23.29 -1.23 16.70
CA SER A 46 21.87 -1.25 17.03
C SER A 46 21.18 -2.17 16.04
N ALA A 47 20.58 -3.25 16.52
CA ALA A 47 19.89 -4.20 15.64
C ALA A 47 18.84 -3.44 14.80
N ASN A 48 18.82 -3.68 13.50
CA ASN A 48 17.82 -3.08 12.62
C ASN A 48 16.44 -3.60 13.03
N PRO A 49 15.52 -2.75 13.54
CA PRO A 49 14.20 -3.20 14.01
C PRO A 49 13.33 -3.78 12.88
N CYS A 50 13.74 -3.59 11.63
CA CYS A 50 13.04 -4.11 10.46
C CYS A 50 13.73 -5.31 9.81
N SER A 51 14.68 -5.96 10.49
CA SER A 51 15.27 -7.21 10.00
C SER A 51 14.35 -8.42 10.24
N PRO A 52 14.49 -9.51 9.45
CA PRO A 52 13.59 -10.67 9.52
C PRO A 52 13.48 -11.34 10.89
N ASP A 53 14.54 -11.26 11.69
CA ASP A 53 14.62 -11.78 13.06
C ASP A 53 13.91 -10.89 14.10
N GLN A 54 13.64 -9.63 13.76
CA GLN A 54 12.92 -8.67 14.61
C GLN A 54 11.47 -8.47 14.19
N LEU A 55 11.13 -8.81 12.94
CA LEU A 55 9.78 -8.65 12.43
C LEU A 55 8.85 -9.76 12.93
N GLN A 56 7.67 -9.36 13.42
CA GLN A 56 6.62 -10.28 13.87
C GLN A 56 5.75 -10.70 12.67
N THR A 57 6.29 -11.56 11.81
CA THR A 57 5.56 -12.15 10.68
C THR A 57 4.74 -13.37 11.12
N LEU A 58 3.77 -13.78 10.30
CA LEU A 58 2.92 -14.96 10.55
C LEU A 58 3.72 -16.24 10.70
N ALA A 59 4.80 -16.38 9.94
CA ALA A 59 5.75 -17.49 10.03
C ALA A 59 7.15 -16.91 10.21
N ALA A 60 7.81 -17.29 11.29
CA ALA A 60 9.16 -16.78 11.61
C ALA A 60 10.12 -16.98 10.43
N GLY A 61 10.83 -15.91 10.04
CA GLY A 61 11.78 -15.91 8.92
C GLY A 61 11.15 -16.02 7.54
N LYS A 62 9.82 -15.93 7.42
CA LYS A 62 9.10 -15.89 6.13
C LYS A 62 8.30 -14.61 6.00
N PHE A 63 8.17 -14.14 4.76
CA PHE A 63 7.35 -12.98 4.41
C PHE A 63 6.17 -13.47 3.56
N THR A 64 5.00 -13.58 4.19
CA THR A 64 3.78 -14.11 3.56
C THR A 64 3.05 -12.97 2.84
N VAL A 65 3.05 -13.01 1.53
CA VAL A 65 2.44 -12.01 0.65
C VAL A 65 1.18 -12.56 0.00
N ALA A 66 0.10 -11.82 0.05
CA ALA A 66 -1.12 -12.17 -0.66
C ALA A 66 -1.28 -11.35 -1.94
N THR A 67 -1.93 -11.93 -2.95
CA THR A 67 -2.40 -11.26 -4.16
C THR A 67 -3.70 -11.88 -4.65
N GLY A 68 -4.27 -11.34 -5.72
CA GLY A 68 -5.52 -11.80 -6.33
C GLY A 68 -5.44 -13.19 -6.98
N SER A 69 -6.60 -13.74 -7.33
CA SER A 69 -6.71 -14.97 -8.12
C SER A 69 -7.88 -14.84 -9.09
N PRO A 70 -7.62 -14.79 -10.41
CA PRO A 70 -6.30 -14.69 -11.02
C PRO A 70 -5.68 -13.29 -10.84
N ALA A 71 -4.35 -13.22 -10.92
CA ALA A 71 -3.60 -11.97 -11.00
C ALA A 71 -3.15 -11.74 -12.45
N PHE A 72 -3.26 -10.50 -12.93
CA PHE A 72 -3.11 -10.19 -14.36
C PHE A 72 -1.90 -9.30 -14.65
N PRO A 73 -1.33 -9.39 -15.87
CA PRO A 73 -0.44 -8.37 -16.38
C PRO A 73 -1.11 -6.97 -16.42
N PRO A 74 -0.36 -5.90 -16.30
CA PRO A 74 1.11 -5.83 -16.13
C PRO A 74 1.56 -5.99 -14.67
N TRP A 75 0.64 -6.25 -13.75
CA TRP A 75 0.88 -6.33 -12.31
C TRP A 75 1.58 -7.63 -11.92
N VAL A 76 1.08 -8.76 -12.43
CA VAL A 76 1.65 -10.10 -12.27
C VAL A 76 1.60 -10.81 -13.62
N VAL A 77 2.73 -11.35 -14.07
CA VAL A 77 2.82 -12.08 -15.36
C VAL A 77 2.52 -13.57 -15.14
N ASP A 78 1.77 -14.16 -16.07
CA ASP A 78 1.40 -15.59 -16.11
C ASP A 78 0.60 -16.08 -14.90
N ASP A 79 -0.04 -15.19 -14.13
CA ASP A 79 -0.68 -15.51 -12.85
C ASP A 79 0.28 -16.23 -11.87
N LYS A 80 1.58 -15.90 -11.93
CA LYS A 80 2.66 -16.49 -11.12
C LYS A 80 3.45 -15.40 -10.39
N PRO A 81 2.94 -14.87 -9.26
CA PRO A 81 3.64 -13.81 -8.55
C PRO A 81 5.03 -14.23 -8.04
N GLU A 82 5.24 -15.52 -7.81
CA GLU A 82 6.51 -16.10 -7.40
C GLU A 82 7.62 -16.01 -8.46
N ASN A 83 7.28 -15.71 -9.72
CA ASN A 83 8.28 -15.57 -10.78
C ASN A 83 8.99 -14.19 -10.79
N GLY A 84 8.55 -13.25 -9.92
CA GLY A 84 9.10 -11.90 -9.83
C GLY A 84 8.80 -10.99 -11.04
N LYS A 85 7.94 -11.46 -11.98
CA LYS A 85 7.60 -10.72 -13.19
C LYS A 85 6.26 -10.00 -13.07
N GLY A 86 6.22 -8.77 -13.57
CA GLY A 86 5.13 -7.82 -13.39
C GLY A 86 5.44 -6.83 -12.28
N TYR A 87 4.79 -5.67 -12.33
CA TYR A 87 5.14 -4.56 -11.45
C TYR A 87 5.00 -4.90 -9.97
N GLU A 88 3.86 -5.45 -9.54
CA GLU A 88 3.61 -5.76 -8.14
C GLU A 88 4.45 -6.95 -7.64
N SER A 89 4.69 -7.97 -8.46
CA SER A 89 5.64 -9.02 -8.13
C SER A 89 7.03 -8.46 -7.89
N ALA A 90 7.53 -7.63 -8.81
CA ALA A 90 8.87 -7.04 -8.71
C ALA A 90 9.00 -6.08 -7.51
N VAL A 91 7.99 -5.25 -7.24
CA VAL A 91 7.94 -4.37 -6.06
C VAL A 91 7.98 -5.19 -4.77
N THR A 92 7.24 -6.31 -4.72
CA THR A 92 7.23 -7.20 -3.55
C THR A 92 8.62 -7.74 -3.23
N TYR A 93 9.32 -8.28 -4.21
CA TYR A 93 10.69 -8.80 -3.99
C TYR A 93 11.68 -7.68 -3.64
N ALA A 94 11.51 -6.47 -4.21
CA ALA A 94 12.32 -5.32 -3.84
C ALA A 94 12.08 -4.92 -2.36
N VAL A 95 10.83 -4.90 -1.90
CA VAL A 95 10.48 -4.64 -0.48
C VAL A 95 11.02 -5.74 0.42
N ALA A 96 10.81 -7.02 0.09
CA ALA A 96 11.33 -8.16 0.84
C ALA A 96 12.86 -8.05 1.02
N LYS A 97 13.58 -7.73 -0.06
CA LYS A 97 15.03 -7.53 -0.02
C LYS A 97 15.44 -6.35 0.86
N LYS A 98 14.70 -5.24 0.85
CA LYS A 98 14.96 -4.09 1.76
C LYS A 98 14.75 -4.46 3.23
N LEU A 99 13.82 -5.36 3.51
CA LEU A 99 13.58 -5.92 4.85
C LEU A 99 14.58 -7.03 5.22
N GLY A 100 15.43 -7.47 4.28
CA GLY A 100 16.46 -8.48 4.51
C GLY A 100 16.04 -9.93 4.24
N TYR A 101 14.87 -10.15 3.65
CA TYR A 101 14.42 -11.48 3.21
C TYR A 101 15.12 -11.89 1.90
N ALA A 102 15.49 -13.16 1.79
CA ALA A 102 15.83 -13.76 0.49
C ALA A 102 14.56 -14.06 -0.31
N ASP A 103 14.69 -14.18 -1.63
CA ASP A 103 13.54 -14.48 -2.50
C ASP A 103 12.85 -15.80 -2.12
N ALA A 104 13.62 -16.80 -1.66
CA ALA A 104 13.10 -18.09 -1.17
C ALA A 104 12.32 -18.00 0.15
N ASP A 105 12.39 -16.87 0.84
CA ASP A 105 11.65 -16.62 2.08
C ASP A 105 10.34 -15.88 1.85
N VAL A 106 10.06 -15.44 0.62
CA VAL A 106 8.79 -14.88 0.21
C VAL A 106 7.82 -16.01 -0.10
N THR A 107 6.70 -16.06 0.61
CA THR A 107 5.64 -17.04 0.40
C THR A 107 4.39 -16.36 -0.14
N TRP A 108 3.87 -16.84 -1.27
CA TRP A 108 2.67 -16.28 -1.87
C TRP A 108 1.42 -17.06 -1.52
N ILE A 109 0.35 -16.33 -1.23
CA ILE A 109 -1.00 -16.88 -1.07
C ILE A 109 -2.00 -16.09 -1.92
N ARG A 110 -3.21 -16.66 -2.10
CA ARG A 110 -4.27 -16.01 -2.88
C ARG A 110 -5.41 -15.56 -1.98
N THR A 111 -5.95 -14.38 -2.27
CA THR A 111 -7.14 -13.84 -1.59
C THR A 111 -8.06 -13.16 -2.59
N THR A 112 -9.33 -13.02 -2.23
CA THR A 112 -10.22 -12.11 -2.95
C THR A 112 -10.00 -10.68 -2.50
N PHE A 113 -10.26 -9.71 -3.38
CA PHE A 113 -10.14 -8.28 -3.09
C PHE A 113 -10.95 -7.90 -1.83
N ASP A 114 -12.23 -8.29 -1.79
CA ASP A 114 -13.14 -7.95 -0.70
C ASP A 114 -12.70 -8.54 0.65
N SER A 115 -12.20 -9.79 0.66
CA SER A 115 -11.71 -10.40 1.88
C SER A 115 -10.45 -9.71 2.43
N ALA A 116 -9.63 -9.16 1.53
CA ALA A 116 -8.44 -8.43 1.94
C ALA A 116 -8.78 -7.10 2.61
N VAL A 117 -9.75 -6.33 2.08
CA VAL A 117 -10.15 -5.02 2.64
C VAL A 117 -11.12 -5.15 3.82
N ALA A 118 -11.76 -6.30 4.03
CA ALA A 118 -12.65 -6.53 5.15
C ALA A 118 -11.91 -6.37 6.50
N PRO A 119 -12.56 -5.89 7.58
CA PRO A 119 -11.95 -5.82 8.90
C PRO A 119 -11.65 -7.22 9.47
N GLY A 120 -10.69 -7.31 10.39
CA GLY A 120 -10.35 -8.54 11.12
C GLY A 120 -8.97 -9.11 10.78
N PRO A 121 -8.61 -10.25 11.39
CA PRO A 121 -7.30 -10.86 11.23
C PRO A 121 -7.04 -11.31 9.80
N LYS A 122 -5.79 -11.23 9.36
CA LYS A 122 -5.34 -11.61 8.02
C LYS A 122 -4.52 -12.90 8.07
N LYS A 123 -4.51 -13.63 6.95
CA LYS A 123 -3.68 -14.82 6.75
C LYS A 123 -2.38 -14.50 5.98
N PHE A 124 -2.02 -13.23 5.90
CA PHE A 124 -0.85 -12.69 5.20
C PHE A 124 -0.20 -11.60 6.05
N ASP A 125 1.09 -11.39 5.85
CA ASP A 125 1.83 -10.28 6.42
C ASP A 125 1.49 -8.98 5.68
N VAL A 126 1.47 -9.04 4.35
CA VAL A 126 1.05 -7.97 3.45
C VAL A 126 0.23 -8.51 2.29
N ASN A 127 -0.58 -7.64 1.68
CA ASN A 127 -1.26 -7.94 0.42
C ASN A 127 -0.97 -6.85 -0.61
N ILE A 128 -0.73 -7.25 -1.86
CA ILE A 128 -0.49 -6.36 -2.99
C ILE A 128 -1.40 -6.79 -4.14
N GLN A 129 -2.41 -5.97 -4.42
CA GLN A 129 -3.46 -6.26 -5.41
C GLN A 129 -4.15 -4.96 -5.81
N GLN A 130 -3.41 -3.99 -6.29
CA GLN A 130 -3.86 -2.66 -6.73
C GLN A 130 -4.78 -1.98 -5.69
N PHE A 131 -4.44 -2.07 -4.40
CA PHE A 131 -5.23 -1.42 -3.36
C PHE A 131 -4.94 0.07 -3.28
N SER A 132 -5.90 0.89 -3.70
CA SER A 132 -5.85 2.33 -3.48
C SER A 132 -5.94 2.64 -2.00
N ILE A 133 -5.07 3.52 -1.54
CA ILE A 133 -5.03 4.03 -0.18
C ILE A 133 -6.18 5.02 -0.02
N THR A 134 -7.23 4.65 0.71
CA THR A 134 -8.38 5.53 0.99
C THR A 134 -8.68 5.61 2.49
N ASP A 135 -9.24 6.74 2.94
CA ASP A 135 -9.60 6.91 4.35
C ASP A 135 -10.72 5.94 4.78
N ALA A 136 -11.57 5.54 3.86
CA ALA A 136 -12.58 4.52 4.12
C ALA A 136 -11.92 3.17 4.45
N ARG A 137 -10.95 2.73 3.64
CA ARG A 137 -10.22 1.47 3.84
C ARG A 137 -9.32 1.51 5.07
N LYS A 138 -8.67 2.65 5.36
CA LYS A 138 -7.84 2.84 6.57
C LYS A 138 -8.58 2.61 7.89
N LYS A 139 -9.90 2.65 7.90
CA LYS A 139 -10.70 2.30 9.08
C LYS A 139 -10.62 0.81 9.43
N ALA A 140 -10.48 -0.05 8.43
CA ALA A 140 -10.51 -1.51 8.56
C ALA A 140 -9.14 -2.18 8.45
N VAL A 141 -8.20 -1.56 7.72
CA VAL A 141 -6.87 -2.11 7.40
C VAL A 141 -5.81 -1.00 7.51
N ASP A 142 -4.54 -1.38 7.54
CA ASP A 142 -3.43 -0.45 7.43
C ASP A 142 -2.83 -0.51 6.01
N PHE A 143 -2.09 0.55 5.66
CA PHE A 143 -1.37 0.67 4.40
C PHE A 143 0.07 1.11 4.62
N SER A 144 0.95 0.67 3.75
CA SER A 144 2.26 1.29 3.57
C SER A 144 2.13 2.67 2.93
N SER A 145 3.25 3.39 2.78
CA SER A 145 3.36 4.46 1.77
C SER A 145 3.00 3.93 0.39
N GLY A 146 2.52 4.82 -0.49
CA GLY A 146 2.16 4.46 -1.86
C GLY A 146 3.36 3.96 -2.66
N TYR A 147 3.24 2.85 -3.38
CA TYR A 147 4.27 2.37 -4.31
C TYR A 147 4.03 2.80 -5.76
N TYR A 148 2.83 3.28 -6.08
CA TYR A 148 2.43 3.73 -7.42
C TYR A 148 1.40 4.86 -7.35
N ASP A 149 1.57 5.90 -8.18
CA ASP A 149 0.57 6.97 -8.35
C ASP A 149 -0.40 6.56 -9.46
N LEU A 150 -1.67 6.47 -9.15
CA LEU A 150 -2.69 5.87 -9.99
C LEU A 150 -3.58 6.91 -10.67
N THR A 151 -4.02 6.60 -11.90
CA THR A 151 -5.14 7.25 -12.59
C THR A 151 -6.14 6.21 -13.06
N GLN A 152 -7.42 6.58 -13.03
CA GLN A 152 -8.51 5.77 -13.57
C GLN A 152 -8.68 6.04 -15.06
N ALA A 153 -9.03 5.03 -15.84
CA ALA A 153 -9.26 5.16 -17.27
C ALA A 153 -10.55 4.45 -17.70
N VAL A 154 -11.14 4.95 -18.77
CA VAL A 154 -12.32 4.36 -19.41
C VAL A 154 -11.89 3.57 -20.63
N VAL A 155 -12.15 2.26 -20.60
CA VAL A 155 -11.95 1.33 -21.72
C VAL A 155 -13.28 1.11 -22.41
N SER A 156 -13.26 1.04 -23.73
CA SER A 156 -14.42 0.80 -24.55
C SER A 156 -14.05 -0.05 -25.79
N TYR A 157 -14.94 -0.14 -26.75
CA TYR A 157 -14.75 -0.86 -28.00
C TYR A 157 -15.09 0.02 -29.21
N LYS A 158 -14.53 -0.28 -30.34
CA LYS A 158 -14.80 0.41 -31.60
C LYS A 158 -16.30 0.29 -31.99
N GLY A 159 -16.93 1.41 -32.27
CA GLY A 159 -18.37 1.51 -32.56
C GLY A 159 -19.25 1.65 -31.33
N SER A 160 -18.68 1.83 -30.12
CA SER A 160 -19.46 2.12 -28.94
C SER A 160 -19.99 3.56 -28.94
N PRO A 161 -21.07 3.86 -28.19
CA PRO A 161 -21.60 5.22 -28.07
C PRO A 161 -20.60 6.24 -27.53
N ILE A 162 -19.58 5.78 -26.79
CA ILE A 162 -18.59 6.62 -26.13
C ILE A 162 -17.21 6.61 -26.80
N GLU A 163 -17.07 5.93 -27.95
CA GLU A 163 -15.78 5.81 -28.66
C GLU A 163 -15.07 7.17 -28.87
N LYS A 164 -15.84 8.21 -29.16
CA LYS A 164 -15.34 9.55 -29.47
C LYS A 164 -15.51 10.56 -28.34
N ALA A 165 -15.84 10.10 -27.15
CA ALA A 165 -16.00 10.99 -26.00
C ALA A 165 -14.64 11.62 -25.62
N THR A 166 -14.61 12.94 -25.45
CA THR A 166 -13.44 13.71 -25.06
C THR A 166 -13.63 14.41 -23.72
N THR A 167 -14.85 14.34 -23.17
CA THR A 167 -15.20 14.97 -21.90
C THR A 167 -15.86 13.98 -20.96
N VAL A 168 -15.70 14.20 -19.65
CA VAL A 168 -16.39 13.41 -18.62
C VAL A 168 -17.92 13.52 -18.77
N ALA A 169 -18.41 14.69 -19.15
CA ALA A 169 -19.85 14.92 -19.34
C ALA A 169 -20.45 14.02 -20.43
N ALA A 170 -19.70 13.70 -21.48
CA ALA A 170 -20.13 12.81 -22.56
C ALA A 170 -20.34 11.34 -22.12
N LEU A 171 -19.84 10.97 -20.94
CA LEU A 171 -19.95 9.63 -20.39
C LEU A 171 -21.21 9.42 -19.52
N LYS A 172 -21.89 10.49 -19.09
CA LYS A 172 -23.00 10.41 -18.10
C LYS A 172 -24.15 9.50 -18.50
N GLY A 173 -24.46 9.42 -19.81
CA GLY A 173 -25.54 8.59 -20.32
C GLY A 173 -25.13 7.16 -20.70
N ALA A 174 -23.85 6.83 -20.59
CA ALA A 174 -23.31 5.54 -21.00
C ALA A 174 -23.54 4.46 -19.93
N LYS A 175 -23.67 3.23 -20.37
CA LYS A 175 -23.65 2.04 -19.50
C LYS A 175 -22.21 1.74 -19.11
N LEU A 176 -21.78 2.30 -17.99
CA LEU A 176 -20.43 2.10 -17.48
C LEU A 176 -20.40 1.02 -16.39
N GLY A 177 -19.37 0.20 -16.38
CA GLY A 177 -19.18 -0.86 -15.40
C GLY A 177 -17.84 -0.79 -14.69
N ALA A 178 -17.79 -1.37 -13.48
CA ALA A 178 -16.57 -1.62 -12.72
C ALA A 178 -16.80 -2.74 -11.71
N ALA A 179 -15.71 -3.29 -11.15
CA ALA A 179 -15.79 -4.30 -10.12
C ALA A 179 -16.25 -3.69 -8.78
N VAL A 180 -16.96 -4.47 -7.99
CA VAL A 180 -17.44 -4.09 -6.66
C VAL A 180 -16.27 -3.71 -5.74
N GLY A 181 -16.48 -2.74 -4.85
CA GLY A 181 -15.50 -2.34 -3.84
C GLY A 181 -14.27 -1.57 -4.36
N THR A 182 -14.18 -1.31 -5.68
CA THR A 182 -13.05 -0.60 -6.30
C THR A 182 -13.25 0.92 -6.29
N THR A 183 -12.16 1.66 -6.38
CA THR A 183 -12.18 3.12 -6.62
C THR A 183 -12.66 3.44 -8.03
N SER A 184 -12.48 2.53 -9.00
CA SER A 184 -13.06 2.62 -10.34
C SER A 184 -14.60 2.69 -10.30
N LEU A 185 -15.25 1.88 -9.43
CA LEU A 185 -16.69 1.94 -9.22
C LEU A 185 -17.12 3.30 -8.64
N THR A 186 -16.37 3.78 -7.64
CA THR A 186 -16.59 5.10 -7.03
C THR A 186 -16.43 6.22 -8.06
N ALA A 187 -15.42 6.12 -8.95
CA ALA A 187 -15.18 7.12 -9.98
C ALA A 187 -16.34 7.24 -10.97
N ILE A 188 -17.09 6.17 -11.26
CA ILE A 188 -18.29 6.26 -12.11
C ILE A 188 -19.36 7.13 -11.45
N THR A 189 -19.56 7.02 -10.13
CA THR A 189 -20.57 7.81 -9.41
C THR A 189 -20.09 9.23 -9.13
N ASP A 190 -18.88 9.40 -8.63
CA ASP A 190 -18.42 10.66 -8.04
C ASP A 190 -17.76 11.59 -9.06
N VAL A 191 -17.04 11.03 -10.07
CA VAL A 191 -16.38 11.81 -11.10
C VAL A 191 -17.26 11.94 -12.34
N ILE A 192 -17.82 10.83 -12.83
CA ILE A 192 -18.63 10.84 -14.06
C ILE A 192 -20.08 11.25 -13.76
N GLY A 193 -20.60 10.95 -12.58
CA GLY A 193 -21.98 11.21 -12.20
C GLY A 193 -22.97 10.27 -12.92
N ALA A 194 -22.56 9.05 -13.22
CA ALA A 194 -23.35 8.00 -13.87
C ALA A 194 -23.72 6.88 -12.90
N LYS A 195 -24.78 6.12 -13.22
CA LYS A 195 -25.14 4.92 -12.47
C LYS A 195 -24.31 3.73 -12.96
N PRO A 196 -23.47 3.09 -12.11
CA PRO A 196 -22.63 1.98 -12.54
C PRO A 196 -23.38 0.66 -12.71
N SER A 197 -22.91 -0.16 -13.64
CA SER A 197 -23.13 -1.60 -13.64
C SER A 197 -22.04 -2.24 -12.77
N VAL A 198 -22.45 -2.98 -11.73
CA VAL A 198 -21.52 -3.54 -10.74
C VAL A 198 -21.25 -5.01 -11.08
N PHE A 199 -19.98 -5.39 -11.11
CA PHE A 199 -19.51 -6.74 -11.39
C PHE A 199 -18.74 -7.29 -10.18
N ASN A 200 -18.69 -8.63 -10.04
CA ASN A 200 -17.97 -9.26 -8.93
C ASN A 200 -16.46 -9.04 -9.02
N ASP A 201 -15.94 -8.97 -10.25
CA ASP A 201 -14.52 -8.77 -10.54
C ASP A 201 -14.31 -8.16 -11.93
N ASN A 202 -13.06 -7.83 -12.26
CA ASN A 202 -12.72 -7.28 -13.58
C ASN A 202 -12.93 -8.28 -14.72
N ALA A 203 -12.78 -9.59 -14.51
CA ALA A 203 -12.98 -10.59 -15.56
C ALA A 203 -14.44 -10.65 -16.01
N ALA A 204 -15.38 -10.59 -15.05
CA ALA A 204 -16.83 -10.49 -15.33
C ALA A 204 -17.18 -9.20 -16.07
N ALA A 205 -16.57 -8.07 -15.66
CA ALA A 205 -16.77 -6.77 -16.31
C ALA A 205 -16.21 -6.74 -17.74
N VAL A 206 -15.05 -7.33 -17.99
CA VAL A 206 -14.44 -7.50 -19.33
C VAL A 206 -15.33 -8.36 -20.22
N THR A 207 -15.89 -9.45 -19.68
CA THR A 207 -16.83 -10.30 -20.41
C THR A 207 -18.08 -9.51 -20.82
N ALA A 208 -18.64 -8.67 -19.93
CA ALA A 208 -19.77 -7.83 -20.24
C ALA A 208 -19.44 -6.78 -21.32
N LEU A 209 -18.22 -6.22 -21.31
CA LEU A 209 -17.76 -5.29 -22.34
C LEU A 209 -17.60 -6.00 -23.70
N LYS A 210 -16.99 -7.20 -23.74
CA LYS A 210 -16.87 -8.04 -24.95
C LYS A 210 -18.25 -8.35 -25.57
N ASN A 211 -19.24 -8.61 -24.71
CA ASN A 211 -20.61 -8.88 -25.10
C ASN A 211 -21.44 -7.62 -25.38
N LYS A 212 -20.85 -6.42 -25.34
CA LYS A 212 -21.50 -5.11 -25.54
C LYS A 212 -22.72 -4.89 -24.60
N GLN A 213 -22.69 -5.49 -23.42
CA GLN A 213 -23.70 -5.30 -22.37
C GLN A 213 -23.50 -3.97 -21.63
N ILE A 214 -22.26 -3.49 -21.62
CA ILE A 214 -21.84 -2.16 -21.17
C ILE A 214 -21.13 -1.43 -22.31
N ASP A 215 -21.19 -0.10 -22.30
CA ASP A 215 -20.55 0.76 -23.29
C ASP A 215 -19.09 1.04 -22.94
N GLY A 216 -18.76 0.98 -21.65
CA GLY A 216 -17.40 1.20 -21.15
C GLY A 216 -17.14 0.54 -19.80
N LEU A 217 -15.87 0.26 -19.54
CA LEU A 217 -15.34 -0.30 -18.31
C LEU A 217 -14.36 0.69 -17.71
N VAL A 218 -14.52 1.04 -16.43
CA VAL A 218 -13.57 1.89 -15.70
C VAL A 218 -12.63 0.99 -14.92
N VAL A 219 -11.33 1.20 -15.13
CA VAL A 219 -10.23 0.45 -14.50
C VAL A 219 -9.00 1.35 -14.34
N ASP A 220 -8.02 0.88 -13.61
CA ASP A 220 -6.71 1.50 -13.51
C ASP A 220 -6.04 1.61 -14.88
N LEU A 221 -5.37 2.72 -15.14
CA LEU A 221 -4.76 2.99 -16.46
C LEU A 221 -3.82 1.87 -16.96
N PRO A 222 -2.92 1.28 -16.17
CA PRO A 222 -2.09 0.17 -16.63
C PRO A 222 -2.93 -1.07 -17.01
N THR A 223 -4.00 -1.33 -16.26
CA THR A 223 -4.97 -2.40 -16.60
C THR A 223 -5.69 -2.08 -17.91
N ALA A 224 -6.08 -0.81 -18.14
CA ALA A 224 -6.71 -0.40 -19.38
C ALA A 224 -5.83 -0.70 -20.60
N PHE A 225 -4.54 -0.42 -20.53
CA PHE A 225 -3.59 -0.75 -21.62
C PHE A 225 -3.46 -2.24 -21.87
N TYR A 226 -3.39 -3.04 -20.80
CA TYR A 226 -3.39 -4.50 -20.94
C TYR A 226 -4.65 -5.02 -21.62
N LEU A 227 -5.83 -4.54 -21.19
CA LEU A 227 -7.09 -4.96 -21.77
C LEU A 227 -7.18 -4.64 -23.26
N VAL A 228 -6.77 -3.45 -23.66
CA VAL A 228 -6.79 -3.03 -25.08
C VAL A 228 -5.72 -3.73 -25.89
N GLY A 229 -4.56 -4.00 -25.32
CA GLY A 229 -3.43 -4.64 -26.03
C GLY A 229 -3.52 -6.16 -26.13
N ALA A 230 -4.20 -6.83 -25.21
CA ALA A 230 -4.15 -8.28 -25.08
C ALA A 230 -5.50 -8.99 -24.95
N GLU A 231 -6.54 -8.30 -24.44
CA GLU A 231 -7.82 -8.94 -24.11
C GLU A 231 -8.98 -8.60 -25.05
N LEU A 232 -8.95 -7.41 -25.66
CA LEU A 232 -10.05 -6.87 -26.43
C LEU A 232 -9.66 -6.69 -27.91
N ASP A 233 -10.21 -7.48 -28.80
CA ASP A 233 -9.89 -7.44 -30.26
C ASP A 233 -10.09 -6.04 -30.90
N ASN A 234 -11.06 -5.28 -30.43
CA ASN A 234 -11.38 -3.94 -30.90
C ASN A 234 -11.48 -2.95 -29.73
N GLY A 235 -10.71 -3.19 -28.69
CA GLY A 235 -10.65 -2.34 -27.50
C GLY A 235 -9.97 -1.00 -27.80
N LEU A 236 -10.40 0.02 -27.08
CA LEU A 236 -9.79 1.34 -27.10
C LEU A 236 -9.87 1.98 -25.69
N ILE A 237 -8.91 2.83 -25.39
CA ILE A 237 -8.97 3.69 -24.21
C ILE A 237 -9.63 5.00 -24.63
N VAL A 238 -10.81 5.28 -24.09
CA VAL A 238 -11.52 6.54 -24.33
C VAL A 238 -10.72 7.71 -23.75
N GLY A 239 -10.24 7.55 -22.53
CA GLY A 239 -9.40 8.52 -21.86
C GLY A 239 -9.21 8.22 -20.38
N GLN A 240 -8.30 8.98 -19.76
CA GLN A 240 -8.11 9.00 -18.30
C GLN A 240 -9.15 9.93 -17.67
N LEU A 241 -9.67 9.55 -16.50
CA LEU A 241 -10.44 10.45 -15.68
C LEU A 241 -9.52 11.50 -15.04
N PRO A 242 -9.95 12.76 -14.93
CA PRO A 242 -9.14 13.78 -14.29
C PRO A 242 -8.93 13.44 -12.82
N ASN A 243 -7.67 13.51 -12.36
CA ASN A 243 -7.37 13.55 -10.95
C ASN A 243 -7.70 14.95 -10.43
N THR A 244 -8.46 15.07 -9.34
CA THR A 244 -8.58 16.34 -8.65
C THR A 244 -7.22 16.70 -8.05
N ALA A 245 -6.81 17.96 -8.17
CA ALA A 245 -5.45 18.43 -7.82
C ALA A 245 -5.00 18.07 -6.39
N ASP A 246 -5.95 17.84 -5.48
CA ASP A 246 -5.70 17.59 -4.06
C ASP A 246 -5.71 16.09 -3.68
N GLN A 247 -6.04 15.17 -4.59
CA GLN A 247 -6.15 13.74 -4.30
C GLN A 247 -5.47 12.90 -5.39
N LYS A 248 -4.16 12.72 -5.26
CA LYS A 248 -3.47 11.67 -6.01
C LYS A 248 -3.86 10.33 -5.42
N GLU A 249 -4.53 9.51 -6.21
CA GLU A 249 -4.78 8.13 -5.84
C GLU A 249 -3.45 7.37 -5.85
N GLN A 250 -3.17 6.63 -4.78
CA GLN A 250 -1.95 5.85 -4.64
C GLN A 250 -2.27 4.41 -4.30
N LEU A 251 -1.53 3.48 -4.89
CA LEU A 251 -1.55 2.08 -4.49
C LEU A 251 -0.57 1.82 -3.36
N GLY A 252 -0.99 1.08 -2.32
CA GLY A 252 -0.16 0.71 -1.18
C GLY A 252 -0.27 -0.77 -0.83
N PHE A 253 0.75 -1.32 -0.17
CA PHE A 253 0.61 -2.61 0.48
C PHE A 253 -0.45 -2.52 1.56
N LEU A 254 -1.39 -3.46 1.56
CA LEU A 254 -2.43 -3.59 2.56
C LEU A 254 -1.95 -4.54 3.67
N LEU A 255 -2.16 -4.16 4.92
CA LEU A 255 -1.83 -4.95 6.10
C LEU A 255 -3.05 -5.08 7.02
N ALA A 256 -2.99 -6.02 7.95
CA ALA A 256 -3.98 -6.06 9.03
C ALA A 256 -3.99 -4.73 9.80
N LYS A 257 -5.15 -4.32 10.30
CA LYS A 257 -5.26 -3.11 11.14
C LYS A 257 -4.40 -3.25 12.40
N GLY A 258 -3.52 -2.27 12.64
CA GLY A 258 -2.58 -2.29 13.77
C GLY A 258 -1.40 -3.26 13.57
N SER A 259 -1.08 -3.65 12.33
CA SER A 259 0.05 -4.55 12.04
C SER A 259 1.37 -3.95 12.51
N PRO A 260 2.20 -4.70 13.26
CA PRO A 260 3.53 -4.26 13.66
C PRO A 260 4.49 -4.08 12.47
N LEU A 261 4.14 -4.62 11.30
CA LEU A 261 4.94 -4.54 10.09
C LEU A 261 4.76 -3.22 9.34
N THR A 262 3.68 -2.47 9.61
CA THR A 262 3.29 -1.28 8.83
C THR A 262 4.43 -0.27 8.72
N THR A 263 5.12 0.03 9.82
CA THR A 263 6.24 0.99 9.82
C THR A 263 7.39 0.50 8.97
N CYS A 264 7.79 -0.76 9.10
CA CYS A 264 8.93 -1.31 8.37
C CYS A 264 8.66 -1.46 6.87
N VAL A 265 7.44 -1.88 6.50
CA VAL A 265 7.03 -1.95 5.09
C VAL A 265 6.97 -0.54 4.48
N THR A 266 6.45 0.45 5.21
CA THR A 266 6.47 1.87 4.81
C THR A 266 7.90 2.35 4.54
N GLN A 267 8.83 2.14 5.49
CA GLN A 267 10.22 2.53 5.34
C GLN A 267 10.89 1.86 4.14
N ALA A 268 10.59 0.58 3.88
CA ALA A 268 11.11 -0.13 2.72
C ALA A 268 10.59 0.48 1.41
N VAL A 269 9.30 0.79 1.31
CA VAL A 269 8.70 1.45 0.13
C VAL A 269 9.29 2.83 -0.08
N ASP A 270 9.44 3.63 0.98
CA ASP A 270 10.01 4.99 0.91
C ASP A 270 11.48 4.94 0.48
N ALA A 271 12.25 3.98 0.98
CA ALA A 271 13.64 3.77 0.55
C ALA A 271 13.74 3.39 -0.94
N LEU A 272 12.85 2.52 -1.44
CA LEU A 272 12.80 2.15 -2.87
C LEU A 272 12.34 3.31 -3.76
N ARG A 273 11.53 4.21 -3.23
CA ARG A 273 11.17 5.45 -3.91
C ARG A 273 12.36 6.40 -3.98
N ALA A 274 13.04 6.60 -2.86
CA ALA A 274 14.17 7.52 -2.74
C ALA A 274 15.38 7.10 -3.59
N ASP A 275 15.65 5.79 -3.72
CA ASP A 275 16.77 5.28 -4.51
C ASP A 275 16.42 5.07 -6.01
N GLY A 276 15.20 5.43 -6.42
CA GLY A 276 14.73 5.34 -7.82
C GLY A 276 14.32 3.93 -8.26
N THR A 277 14.36 2.93 -7.38
CA THR A 277 13.98 1.55 -7.74
C THR A 277 12.52 1.46 -8.20
N LEU A 278 11.57 2.12 -7.50
CA LEU A 278 10.16 2.11 -7.91
C LEU A 278 9.98 2.70 -9.32
N ALA A 279 10.65 3.82 -9.62
CA ALA A 279 10.58 4.45 -10.95
C ALA A 279 11.12 3.51 -12.04
N LYS A 280 12.24 2.84 -11.79
CA LYS A 280 12.83 1.86 -12.74
C LYS A 280 11.91 0.64 -12.95
N LEU A 281 11.28 0.13 -11.90
CA LEU A 281 10.32 -0.97 -12.01
C LEU A 281 9.08 -0.53 -12.78
N GLN A 282 8.59 0.69 -12.54
CA GLN A 282 7.47 1.26 -13.28
C GLN A 282 7.81 1.38 -14.78
N GLU A 283 9.00 1.90 -15.13
CA GLU A 283 9.47 1.98 -16.51
C GLU A 283 9.57 0.59 -17.17
N THR A 284 10.03 -0.42 -16.42
CA THR A 284 10.20 -1.78 -16.92
C THR A 284 8.88 -2.47 -17.22
N TRP A 285 7.89 -2.34 -16.31
CA TRP A 285 6.68 -3.15 -16.34
C TRP A 285 5.43 -2.43 -16.81
N LEU A 286 5.32 -1.12 -16.53
CA LEU A 286 4.10 -0.36 -16.82
C LEU A 286 4.20 0.51 -18.06
N ALA A 287 5.38 0.65 -18.65
CA ALA A 287 5.73 1.50 -19.79
C ALA A 287 5.18 2.96 -19.68
N ASN A 288 5.77 3.90 -20.40
CA ASN A 288 5.24 5.28 -20.50
C ASN A 288 4.01 5.30 -21.43
N GLN A 289 2.89 4.81 -20.94
CA GLN A 289 1.65 4.73 -21.69
C GLN A 289 0.79 5.95 -21.31
N GLY A 290 0.71 6.92 -22.23
CA GLY A 290 -0.18 8.07 -22.09
C GLY A 290 -1.52 7.81 -22.79
N ALA A 291 -2.61 8.16 -22.12
CA ALA A 291 -3.93 8.28 -22.73
C ALA A 291 -4.42 9.73 -22.51
N PRO A 292 -5.27 10.28 -23.41
CA PRO A 292 -5.80 11.63 -23.23
C PRO A 292 -6.57 11.74 -21.92
N VAL A 293 -6.43 12.87 -21.24
CA VAL A 293 -7.26 13.18 -20.06
C VAL A 293 -8.59 13.76 -20.54
N LEU A 294 -9.69 13.20 -20.06
CA LEU A 294 -11.04 13.71 -20.37
C LEU A 294 -11.28 15.03 -19.63
N SER A 295 -11.77 16.05 -20.32
CA SER A 295 -12.03 17.36 -19.76
C SER A 295 -13.39 17.45 -19.07
#